data_4692832b853fc0556334f11faec88723
#
_entry.id   4692832b853fc0556334f11faec88723
#
_cell.length_a   1.000
_cell.length_b   1.000
_cell.length_c   1.000
_cell.angle_alpha   90.00
_cell.angle_beta   90.00
_cell.angle_gamma   90.00
#
_symmetry.space_group_name_H-M   'P 1'
#
loop_
_entity.id
_entity.type
_entity.pdbx_description
1 polymer ?
#
loop_
_entity_poly.entity_id
_entity_poly.type
_entity_poly.pdbx_seq_one_letter_code
_entity_poly.pdbx_strand_id
1 'polypeptide(L)'
;MFSKMKKKILIIQGSSLKKINIKTDTSFFLGLEAQRRRYQIYYYEPKELSFINGKATALCSKVKFFDNSKQPVKVLSKTVLNLLKAKLILIRSEPPFNQQYINTTFILEHISKKVKIINHPKALREVPEKLFSLRLIKFMPQTLISENLNEI
;
A
#
# COMPACT_ATOMS: atom_id res chain seq x y z
N MET A 1 -30.38 12.52 -19.88
CA MET A 1 -29.31 13.14 -19.09
C MET A 1 -28.47 12.00 -18.47
N PHE A 2 -27.36 11.62 -19.10
CA PHE A 2 -26.53 10.51 -18.60
C PHE A 2 -25.79 10.99 -17.35
N SER A 3 -26.16 10.47 -16.17
CA SER A 3 -25.42 10.68 -14.93
C SER A 3 -23.97 10.21 -15.15
N LYS A 4 -23.00 11.13 -15.10
CA LYS A 4 -21.57 10.79 -15.12
C LYS A 4 -21.28 9.92 -13.91
N MET A 5 -21.25 8.60 -14.09
CA MET A 5 -20.87 7.68 -13.01
C MET A 5 -19.54 8.13 -12.43
N LYS A 6 -19.54 8.51 -11.15
CA LYS A 6 -18.35 8.97 -10.42
C LYS A 6 -17.31 7.85 -10.48
N LYS A 7 -16.19 8.10 -11.16
CA LYS A 7 -15.14 7.10 -11.36
C LYS A 7 -14.59 6.67 -10.00
N LYS A 8 -14.62 5.39 -9.70
CA LYS A 8 -14.07 4.81 -8.48
C LYS A 8 -12.53 4.88 -8.56
N ILE A 9 -11.88 5.39 -7.52
CA ILE A 9 -10.42 5.50 -7.47
C ILE A 9 -9.89 4.47 -6.47
N LEU A 10 -8.93 3.66 -6.91
CA LEU A 10 -8.05 2.86 -6.08
C LEU A 10 -6.69 3.54 -6.05
N ILE A 11 -6.13 3.70 -4.84
CA ILE A 11 -4.74 4.14 -4.67
C ILE A 11 -3.94 2.98 -4.07
N ILE A 12 -2.78 2.71 -4.63
CA ILE A 12 -1.82 1.72 -4.11
C ILE A 12 -0.59 2.46 -3.65
N GLN A 13 -0.25 2.34 -2.37
CA GLN A 13 1.06 2.68 -1.83
C GLN A 13 1.93 1.43 -1.92
N GLY A 14 3.02 1.49 -2.64
CA GLY A 14 3.89 0.33 -2.83
C GLY A 14 5.34 0.69 -3.13
N SER A 15 6.15 -0.31 -3.40
CA SER A 15 7.53 -0.16 -3.84
C SER A 15 7.60 0.36 -5.28
N SER A 16 8.80 0.55 -5.82
CA SER A 16 8.96 1.08 -7.18
C SER A 16 8.25 0.23 -8.24
N LEU A 17 7.45 0.88 -9.09
CA LEU A 17 6.78 0.24 -10.23
C LEU A 17 7.73 -0.53 -11.15
N LYS A 18 9.02 -0.17 -11.18
CA LYS A 18 10.06 -0.86 -11.96
C LYS A 18 10.39 -2.25 -11.45
N LYS A 19 10.06 -2.54 -10.18
CA LYS A 19 10.34 -3.82 -9.51
C LYS A 19 9.17 -4.81 -9.57
N ILE A 20 8.05 -4.44 -10.19
CA ILE A 20 6.87 -5.29 -10.27
C ILE A 20 7.18 -6.58 -11.02
N ASN A 21 6.98 -7.71 -10.33
CA ASN A 21 7.06 -9.04 -10.92
C ASN A 21 5.64 -9.58 -11.15
N ILE A 22 5.25 -9.76 -12.41
CA ILE A 22 3.92 -10.22 -12.78
C ILE A 22 3.56 -11.63 -12.27
N LYS A 23 4.55 -12.43 -11.91
CA LYS A 23 4.32 -13.80 -11.43
C LYS A 23 4.02 -13.87 -9.94
N THR A 24 4.51 -12.90 -9.15
CA THR A 24 4.49 -12.99 -7.68
C THR A 24 3.93 -11.75 -6.98
N ASP A 25 3.83 -10.61 -7.67
CA ASP A 25 3.42 -9.35 -7.03
C ASP A 25 1.90 -9.27 -6.88
N THR A 26 1.44 -9.41 -5.65
CA THR A 26 0.02 -9.30 -5.29
C THR A 26 -0.56 -7.92 -5.67
N SER A 27 0.24 -6.85 -5.61
CA SER A 27 -0.21 -5.48 -5.99
C SER A 27 -0.57 -5.42 -7.46
N PHE A 28 0.18 -6.16 -8.30
CA PHE A 28 -0.10 -6.28 -9.72
C PHE A 28 -1.46 -6.96 -9.97
N PHE A 29 -1.71 -8.12 -9.35
CA PHE A 29 -2.97 -8.85 -9.51
C PHE A 29 -4.17 -8.06 -8.97
N LEU A 30 -4.02 -7.39 -7.83
CA LEU A 30 -5.06 -6.53 -7.27
C LEU A 30 -5.34 -5.33 -8.19
N GLY A 31 -4.31 -4.77 -8.84
CA GLY A 31 -4.44 -3.69 -9.82
C GLY A 31 -5.20 -4.13 -11.06
N LEU A 32 -4.86 -5.29 -11.64
CA LEU A 32 -5.59 -5.88 -12.78
C LEU A 32 -7.06 -6.11 -12.46
N GLU A 33 -7.36 -6.74 -11.32
CA GLU A 33 -8.74 -7.02 -10.91
C GLU A 33 -9.53 -5.71 -10.66
N ALA A 34 -8.91 -4.72 -10.04
CA ALA A 34 -9.54 -3.43 -9.85
C ALA A 34 -9.86 -2.72 -11.18
N GLN A 35 -8.97 -2.83 -12.18
CA GLN A 35 -9.25 -2.32 -13.53
C GLN A 35 -10.44 -3.03 -14.16
N ARG A 36 -10.53 -4.35 -14.04
CA ARG A 36 -11.67 -5.14 -14.52
C ARG A 36 -12.98 -4.64 -13.90
N ARG A 37 -12.95 -4.21 -12.63
CA ARG A 37 -14.07 -3.59 -11.89
C ARG A 37 -14.22 -2.08 -12.17
N ARG A 38 -13.58 -1.55 -13.21
CA ARG A 38 -13.67 -0.15 -13.65
C ARG A 38 -13.15 0.89 -12.65
N TYR A 39 -12.19 0.51 -11.77
CA TYR A 39 -11.46 1.48 -10.98
C TYR A 39 -10.41 2.20 -11.82
N GLN A 40 -10.20 3.49 -11.54
CA GLN A 40 -8.99 4.20 -11.92
C GLN A 40 -7.92 3.92 -10.88
N ILE A 41 -6.74 3.47 -11.34
CA ILE A 41 -5.66 3.11 -10.45
C ILE A 41 -4.64 4.24 -10.38
N TYR A 42 -4.31 4.63 -9.16
CA TYR A 42 -3.22 5.53 -8.86
C TYR A 42 -2.21 4.80 -7.97
N TYR A 43 -0.95 5.10 -8.18
CA TYR A 43 0.16 4.45 -7.48
C TYR A 43 1.13 5.50 -6.98
N TYR A 44 1.66 5.34 -5.77
CA TYR A 44 2.72 6.19 -5.24
C TYR A 44 3.66 5.40 -4.33
N GLU A 45 4.92 5.84 -4.25
CA GLU A 45 5.91 5.31 -3.30
C GLU A 45 5.81 6.06 -1.96
N PRO A 46 6.14 5.44 -0.80
CA PRO A 46 6.04 6.08 0.51
C PRO A 46 6.67 7.48 0.61
N LYS A 47 7.79 7.70 -0.09
CA LYS A 47 8.49 8.99 -0.13
C LYS A 47 7.71 10.12 -0.78
N GLU A 48 6.67 9.79 -1.56
CA GLU A 48 5.83 10.74 -2.29
C GLU A 48 4.61 11.19 -1.48
N LEU A 49 4.43 10.63 -0.26
CA LEU A 49 3.36 10.99 0.66
C LEU A 49 3.71 12.29 1.40
N SER A 50 2.74 13.19 1.51
CA SER A 50 2.84 14.44 2.23
C SER A 50 1.62 14.68 3.10
N PHE A 51 1.81 15.38 4.22
CA PHE A 51 0.72 15.86 5.06
C PHE A 51 0.83 17.38 5.20
N ILE A 52 -0.14 18.09 4.64
CA ILE A 52 -0.13 19.55 4.57
C ILE A 52 -1.49 20.07 5.06
N ASN A 53 -1.48 20.90 6.11
CA ASN A 53 -2.68 21.56 6.64
C ASN A 53 -3.88 20.60 6.82
N GLY A 54 -3.63 19.47 7.50
CA GLY A 54 -4.67 18.47 7.78
C GLY A 54 -5.06 17.57 6.59
N LYS A 55 -4.37 17.67 5.45
CA LYS A 55 -4.66 16.89 4.24
C LYS A 55 -3.53 15.95 3.92
N ALA A 56 -3.82 14.66 3.81
CA ALA A 56 -2.89 13.68 3.25
C ALA A 56 -2.96 13.72 1.72
N THR A 57 -1.83 14.03 1.09
CA THR A 57 -1.67 14.10 -0.37
C THR A 57 -0.48 13.26 -0.80
N ALA A 58 -0.46 12.81 -2.04
CA ALA A 58 0.71 12.16 -2.60
C ALA A 58 0.89 12.52 -4.08
N LEU A 59 2.14 12.55 -4.54
CA LEU A 59 2.44 12.60 -5.98
C LEU A 59 2.18 11.23 -6.58
N CYS A 60 1.01 11.05 -7.17
CA CYS A 60 0.53 9.78 -7.67
C CYS A 60 0.76 9.65 -9.18
N SER A 61 1.22 8.47 -9.59
CA SER A 61 1.20 8.03 -10.98
C SER A 61 -0.14 7.37 -11.28
N LYS A 62 -0.90 7.88 -12.24
CA LYS A 62 -2.04 7.17 -12.82
C LYS A 62 -1.50 6.04 -13.68
N VAL A 63 -1.89 4.81 -13.39
CA VAL A 63 -1.32 3.64 -14.05
C VAL A 63 -2.38 2.77 -14.71
N LYS A 64 -1.92 2.00 -15.69
CA LYS A 64 -2.67 0.89 -16.30
C LYS A 64 -1.81 -0.36 -16.22
N PHE A 65 -2.38 -1.44 -15.71
CA PHE A 65 -1.76 -2.75 -15.64
C PHE A 65 -2.13 -3.58 -16.86
N PHE A 66 -1.21 -4.41 -17.33
CA PHE A 66 -1.39 -5.30 -18.47
C PHE A 66 -0.85 -6.68 -18.11
N ASP A 67 -1.58 -7.70 -18.44
CA ASP A 67 -1.10 -9.08 -18.34
C ASP A 67 -0.11 -9.37 -19.47
N ASN A 68 1.05 -8.68 -19.38
CA ASN A 68 2.12 -8.75 -20.36
C ASN A 68 3.47 -8.61 -19.66
N SER A 69 4.31 -9.63 -19.75
CA SER A 69 5.61 -9.69 -19.09
C SER A 69 6.60 -8.62 -19.55
N LYS A 70 6.49 -8.14 -20.80
CA LYS A 70 7.39 -7.11 -21.33
C LYS A 70 7.05 -5.71 -20.82
N GLN A 71 5.77 -5.40 -20.60
CA GLN A 71 5.32 -4.11 -20.10
C GLN A 71 4.12 -4.27 -19.17
N PRO A 72 4.34 -4.74 -17.94
CA PRO A 72 3.25 -5.04 -17.02
C PRO A 72 2.51 -3.80 -16.53
N VAL A 73 3.16 -2.63 -16.53
CA VAL A 73 2.59 -1.37 -16.05
C VAL A 73 2.95 -0.23 -16.99
N LYS A 74 1.94 0.59 -17.33
CA LYS A 74 2.14 1.84 -18.05
C LYS A 74 1.71 3.02 -17.17
N VAL A 75 2.59 3.97 -16.97
CA VAL A 75 2.26 5.27 -16.37
C VAL A 75 1.60 6.15 -17.41
N LEU A 76 0.41 6.64 -17.13
CA LEU A 76 -0.38 7.49 -18.03
C LEU A 76 -0.16 8.97 -17.75
N SER A 77 -0.09 9.34 -16.47
CA SER A 77 0.13 10.73 -16.01
C SER A 77 0.59 10.73 -14.56
N LYS A 78 1.14 11.86 -14.10
CA LYS A 78 1.43 12.11 -12.69
C LYS A 78 0.64 13.31 -12.20
N THR A 79 0.17 13.26 -10.96
CA THR A 79 -0.58 14.36 -10.34
C THR A 79 -0.51 14.29 -8.82
N VAL A 80 -0.52 15.42 -8.16
CA VAL A 80 -0.73 15.47 -6.71
C VAL A 80 -2.20 15.18 -6.43
N LEU A 81 -2.46 14.14 -5.65
CA LEU A 81 -3.81 13.69 -5.35
C LEU A 81 -4.08 13.79 -3.84
N ASN A 82 -5.21 14.41 -3.46
CA ASN A 82 -5.73 14.28 -2.10
C ASN A 82 -6.25 12.85 -1.92
N LEU A 83 -5.71 12.14 -0.96
CA LEU A 83 -6.00 10.71 -0.75
C LEU A 83 -7.46 10.45 -0.34
N LEU A 84 -8.17 11.44 0.19
CA LEU A 84 -9.61 11.34 0.48
C LEU A 84 -10.48 11.17 -0.79
N LYS A 85 -9.93 11.40 -1.99
CA LYS A 85 -10.64 11.10 -3.24
C LYS A 85 -10.73 9.61 -3.55
N ALA A 86 -9.94 8.79 -2.88
CA ALA A 86 -9.96 7.35 -3.06
C ALA A 86 -11.23 6.71 -2.49
N LYS A 87 -11.73 5.68 -3.16
CA LYS A 87 -12.70 4.75 -2.59
C LYS A 87 -12.00 3.72 -1.70
N LEU A 88 -10.75 3.38 -2.05
CA LEU A 88 -9.93 2.40 -1.37
C LEU A 88 -8.45 2.77 -1.53
N ILE A 89 -7.69 2.63 -0.45
CA ILE A 89 -6.23 2.70 -0.44
C ILE A 89 -5.68 1.34 -0.02
N LEU A 90 -4.72 0.80 -0.75
CA LEU A 90 -3.99 -0.40 -0.41
C LEU A 90 -2.58 -0.03 0.02
N ILE A 91 -2.19 -0.40 1.25
CA ILE A 91 -0.80 -0.29 1.72
C ILE A 91 -0.11 -1.61 1.36
N ARG A 92 0.80 -1.54 0.40
CA ARG A 92 1.55 -2.65 -0.17
C ARG A 92 3.05 -2.38 -0.17
N SER A 93 3.51 -1.49 0.72
CA SER A 93 4.93 -1.23 0.90
C SER A 93 5.59 -2.44 1.54
N GLU A 94 6.71 -2.85 0.97
CA GLU A 94 7.55 -3.92 1.50
C GLU A 94 8.48 -3.40 2.61
N PRO A 95 9.03 -4.27 3.46
CA PRO A 95 10.08 -3.93 4.42
C PRO A 95 11.25 -3.18 3.73
N PRO A 96 12.07 -2.42 4.46
CA PRO A 96 12.24 -2.48 5.92
C PRO A 96 11.19 -1.69 6.70
N PHE A 97 10.87 -2.15 7.91
CA PHE A 97 10.05 -1.46 8.89
C PHE A 97 10.89 -0.38 9.57
N ASN A 98 11.09 0.72 8.86
CA ASN A 98 11.92 1.85 9.27
C ASN A 98 11.07 3.08 9.64
N GLN A 99 11.72 4.17 10.03
CA GLN A 99 11.04 5.41 10.41
C GLN A 99 10.14 5.95 9.30
N GLN A 100 10.55 5.84 8.02
CA GLN A 100 9.71 6.26 6.89
C GLN A 100 8.41 5.44 6.82
N TYR A 101 8.53 4.12 6.99
CA TYR A 101 7.36 3.23 7.03
C TYR A 101 6.40 3.64 8.15
N ILE A 102 6.93 3.86 9.37
CA ILE A 102 6.15 4.27 10.54
C ILE A 102 5.46 5.62 10.27
N ASN A 103 6.17 6.62 9.77
CA ASN A 103 5.63 7.94 9.47
C ASN A 103 4.46 7.88 8.47
N THR A 104 4.59 7.07 7.40
CA THR A 104 3.50 6.91 6.43
C THR A 104 2.26 6.30 7.07
N THR A 105 2.42 5.35 8.00
CA THR A 105 1.27 4.77 8.69
C THR A 105 0.53 5.77 9.57
N PHE A 106 1.23 6.69 10.27
CA PHE A 106 0.59 7.76 11.05
C PHE A 106 -0.21 8.71 10.16
N ILE A 107 0.37 9.14 9.02
CA ILE A 107 -0.32 10.02 8.08
C ILE A 107 -1.60 9.34 7.54
N LEU A 108 -1.51 8.07 7.16
CA LEU A 108 -2.65 7.33 6.63
C LEU A 108 -3.69 7.04 7.70
N GLU A 109 -3.29 6.79 8.94
CA GLU A 109 -4.22 6.60 10.06
C GLU A 109 -5.10 7.83 10.27
N HIS A 110 -4.55 9.05 10.15
CA HIS A 110 -5.29 10.29 10.28
C HIS A 110 -6.52 10.36 9.37
N ILE A 111 -6.46 9.73 8.19
CA ILE A 111 -7.57 9.72 7.23
C ILE A 111 -8.37 8.40 7.22
N SER A 112 -7.98 7.39 8.00
CA SER A 112 -8.55 6.04 7.96
C SER A 112 -10.04 5.97 8.32
N LYS A 113 -10.55 6.93 9.11
CA LYS A 113 -11.98 7.05 9.41
C LYS A 113 -12.81 7.59 8.24
N LYS A 114 -12.17 8.23 7.25
CA LYS A 114 -12.84 8.89 6.11
C LYS A 114 -12.68 8.14 4.80
N VAL A 115 -11.68 7.28 4.68
CA VAL A 115 -11.41 6.46 3.50
C VAL A 115 -11.00 5.05 3.92
N LYS A 116 -11.48 4.04 3.19
CA LYS A 116 -11.12 2.64 3.47
C LYS A 116 -9.66 2.40 3.12
N ILE A 117 -8.87 1.91 4.08
CA ILE A 117 -7.44 1.60 3.92
C ILE A 117 -7.21 0.14 4.31
N ILE A 118 -6.51 -0.62 3.49
CA ILE A 118 -6.12 -2.01 3.67
C ILE A 118 -4.60 -2.11 3.38
N ASN A 119 -3.80 -2.64 4.27
CA ASN A 119 -4.05 -3.06 5.64
C ASN A 119 -4.27 -1.81 6.52
N HIS A 120 -4.90 -1.99 7.71
CA HIS A 120 -5.15 -0.85 8.60
C HIS A 120 -3.82 -0.26 9.11
N PRO A 121 -3.57 1.05 8.97
CA PRO A 121 -2.27 1.65 9.28
C PRO A 121 -1.79 1.42 10.71
N LYS A 122 -2.70 1.53 11.69
CA LYS A 122 -2.41 1.25 13.10
C LYS A 122 -2.00 -0.21 13.29
N ALA A 123 -2.72 -1.15 12.69
CA ALA A 123 -2.41 -2.57 12.81
C ALA A 123 -1.03 -2.92 12.24
N LEU A 124 -0.60 -2.26 11.16
CA LEU A 124 0.73 -2.46 10.59
C LEU A 124 1.86 -2.11 11.58
N ARG A 125 1.64 -1.16 12.49
CA ARG A 125 2.61 -0.81 13.55
C ARG A 125 2.53 -1.70 14.77
N GLU A 126 1.30 -2.06 15.20
CA GLU A 126 1.05 -2.73 16.48
C GLU A 126 1.09 -4.26 16.38
N VAL A 127 1.03 -4.80 15.17
CA VAL A 127 1.01 -6.24 14.91
C VAL A 127 2.18 -6.62 14.00
N PRO A 128 3.43 -6.51 14.48
CA PRO A 128 4.61 -6.92 13.72
C PRO A 128 4.56 -8.44 13.50
N GLU A 129 4.70 -8.86 12.25
CA GLU A 129 4.48 -10.22 11.78
C GLU A 129 5.18 -11.30 12.62
N LYS A 130 6.45 -11.05 12.99
CA LYS A 130 7.26 -12.05 13.72
C LYS A 130 7.04 -11.99 15.23
N LEU A 131 6.92 -10.79 15.81
CA LEU A 131 6.89 -10.62 17.26
C LEU A 131 5.47 -10.73 17.85
N PHE A 132 4.46 -10.46 17.06
CA PHE A 132 3.07 -10.56 17.54
C PHE A 132 2.68 -11.98 17.98
N SER A 133 3.25 -13.01 17.34
CA SER A 133 3.06 -14.41 17.67
C SER A 133 3.51 -14.78 19.08
N LEU A 134 4.45 -14.01 19.70
CA LEU A 134 4.89 -14.23 21.09
C LEU A 134 3.73 -14.19 22.11
N ARG A 135 2.62 -13.54 21.78
CA ARG A 135 1.39 -13.58 22.60
C ARG A 135 0.76 -14.97 22.67
N LEU A 136 1.16 -15.86 21.76
CA LEU A 136 0.64 -17.21 21.62
C LEU A 136 1.76 -18.25 21.87
N ILE A 137 2.73 -17.93 22.72
CA ILE A 137 3.93 -18.75 22.96
C ILE A 137 3.62 -20.22 23.27
N LYS A 138 2.51 -20.51 23.97
CA LYS A 138 2.08 -21.87 24.29
C LYS A 138 1.71 -22.73 23.08
N PHE A 139 1.49 -22.10 21.93
CA PHE A 139 1.16 -22.79 20.67
C PHE A 139 2.32 -22.75 19.67
N MET A 140 3.44 -22.15 20.04
CA MET A 140 4.60 -22.05 19.18
C MET A 140 5.53 -23.25 19.39
N PRO A 141 6.24 -23.70 18.36
CA PRO A 141 7.37 -24.58 18.53
C PRO A 141 8.48 -23.85 19.30
N GLN A 142 9.52 -24.59 19.69
CA GLN A 142 10.71 -23.97 20.27
C GLN A 142 11.25 -22.92 19.32
N THR A 143 11.35 -21.68 19.82
CA THR A 143 11.62 -20.51 18.96
C THR A 143 12.66 -19.62 19.62
N LEU A 144 13.72 -19.30 18.89
CA LEU A 144 14.72 -18.30 19.26
C LEU A 144 14.47 -17.03 18.43
N ILE A 145 14.45 -15.87 19.10
CA ILE A 145 14.47 -14.54 18.48
C ILE A 145 15.59 -13.78 19.15
N SER A 146 16.69 -13.57 18.44
CA SER A 146 17.88 -12.88 18.95
C SER A 146 18.52 -12.03 17.86
N GLU A 147 19.11 -10.89 18.25
CA GLU A 147 20.05 -10.12 17.43
C GLU A 147 21.50 -10.52 17.69
N ASN A 148 21.74 -11.34 18.71
CA ASN A 148 23.06 -11.86 19.05
C ASN A 148 23.38 -13.09 18.22
N LEU A 149 24.26 -12.92 17.23
CA LEU A 149 24.68 -13.98 16.34
C LEU A 149 25.32 -15.22 17.04
N ASN A 150 25.82 -15.04 18.27
CA ASN A 150 26.41 -16.15 19.05
C ASN A 150 25.34 -17.05 19.69
N GLU A 151 24.06 -16.66 19.66
CA GLU A 151 22.94 -17.44 20.19
C GLU A 151 22.21 -18.22 19.10
N ILE A 152 22.51 -17.94 17.83
CA ILE A 152 21.94 -18.58 16.64
C ILE A 152 22.84 -19.69 16.16
#